data_ef6a6d9b960f77e93a5ca20c9bfba1db
#
_entry.id   ef6a6d9b960f77e93a5ca20c9bfba1db
#
_cell.length_a   1.000
_cell.length_b   1.000
_cell.length_c   1.000
_cell.angle_alpha   90.00
_cell.angle_beta   90.00
_cell.angle_gamma   90.00
#
_symmetry.space_group_name_H-M   'P 1'
#
loop_
_entity.id
_entity.type
_entity.pdbx_description
1 polymer ?
#
loop_
_entity_poly.entity_id
_entity_poly.type
_entity_poly.pdbx_seq_one_letter_code
_entity_poly.pdbx_strand_id
1 'polypeptide(L)'
;MKIAVLALQGAFIEHERMLEKLGAECFEVRQLADWQQPKDALVIPGGESTTQLKLLKDLALLEPVREYIEHGGAVFGTCAGLILLSKHVQGEEFDRISTMNTEVCRNAYGRQLGSFYAEAEMNGVGVVPMTFIRAPYIKSVEAPAEALAVVDGHIVAARQGRQLVTAFHP
;
A
#
# COMPACT_ATOMS: atom_id res chain seq x y z
N MET A 1 8.45 -17.58 -5.90
CA MET A 1 8.56 -16.24 -5.34
C MET A 1 8.09 -16.26 -3.90
N LYS A 2 8.87 -15.72 -3.01
CA LYS A 2 8.55 -15.67 -1.58
C LYS A 2 8.17 -14.25 -1.18
N ILE A 3 6.95 -14.08 -0.66
CA ILE A 3 6.38 -12.76 -0.38
C ILE A 3 6.06 -12.63 1.11
N ALA A 4 6.62 -11.58 1.71
CA ALA A 4 6.28 -11.19 3.07
C ALA A 4 4.97 -10.40 3.07
N VAL A 5 4.04 -10.76 3.92
CA VAL A 5 2.80 -10.02 4.11
C VAL A 5 2.80 -9.43 5.51
N LEU A 6 2.72 -8.11 5.59
CA LEU A 6 2.69 -7.43 6.89
C LEU A 6 1.34 -7.74 7.55
N ALA A 7 1.38 -8.51 8.63
CA ALA A 7 0.19 -9.05 9.27
C ALA A 7 -0.01 -8.45 10.68
N LEU A 8 0.13 -7.12 10.78
CA LEU A 8 -0.04 -6.39 12.03
C LEU A 8 -1.51 -6.05 12.27
N GLN A 9 -2.21 -5.63 11.20
CA GLN A 9 -3.61 -5.24 11.25
C GLN A 9 -4.12 -5.17 9.81
N GLY A 10 -5.39 -5.46 9.58
CA GLY A 10 -6.03 -5.26 8.29
C GLY A 10 -6.22 -6.53 7.47
N ALA A 11 -6.37 -6.34 6.16
CA ALA A 11 -6.78 -7.38 5.21
C ALA A 11 -5.60 -8.21 4.68
N PHE A 12 -4.76 -8.74 5.56
CA PHE A 12 -3.57 -9.49 5.14
C PHE A 12 -3.91 -10.89 4.61
N ILE A 13 -4.92 -11.55 5.14
CA ILE A 13 -5.32 -12.90 4.69
C ILE A 13 -5.79 -12.90 3.24
N GLU A 14 -6.52 -11.88 2.84
CA GLU A 14 -7.01 -11.72 1.47
C GLU A 14 -5.86 -11.65 0.47
N HIS A 15 -4.80 -10.91 0.79
CA HIS A 15 -3.60 -10.86 -0.04
C HIS A 15 -2.90 -12.21 -0.10
N GLU A 16 -2.75 -12.89 1.03
CA GLU A 16 -2.12 -14.21 1.08
C GLU A 16 -2.84 -15.20 0.18
N ARG A 17 -4.17 -15.26 0.27
CA ARG A 17 -4.97 -16.16 -0.54
C ARG A 17 -4.82 -15.90 -2.04
N MET A 18 -4.85 -14.62 -2.43
CA MET A 18 -4.71 -14.27 -3.84
C MET A 18 -3.31 -14.61 -4.36
N LEU A 19 -2.29 -14.28 -3.61
CA LEU A 19 -0.90 -14.56 -4.00
C LEU A 19 -0.62 -16.05 -4.09
N GLU A 20 -1.16 -16.84 -3.16
CA GLU A 20 -1.02 -18.30 -3.19
C GLU A 20 -1.70 -18.91 -4.42
N LYS A 21 -2.86 -18.38 -4.82
CA LYS A 21 -3.51 -18.79 -6.07
C LYS A 21 -2.65 -18.50 -7.29
N LEU A 22 -1.83 -17.49 -7.24
CA LEU A 22 -0.89 -17.11 -8.31
C LEU A 22 0.43 -17.87 -8.25
N GLY A 23 0.58 -18.79 -7.29
CA GLY A 23 1.76 -19.63 -7.17
C GLY A 23 2.86 -19.08 -6.26
N ALA A 24 2.60 -17.99 -5.55
CA ALA A 24 3.57 -17.43 -4.61
C ALA A 24 3.53 -18.16 -3.28
N GLU A 25 4.68 -18.19 -2.59
CA GLU A 25 4.77 -18.62 -1.20
C GLU A 25 4.73 -17.39 -0.31
N CYS A 26 3.79 -17.34 0.64
CA CYS A 26 3.62 -16.20 1.53
C CYS A 26 4.00 -16.56 2.97
N PHE A 27 4.55 -15.59 3.67
CA PHE A 27 4.73 -15.69 5.12
C PHE A 27 4.30 -14.38 5.78
N GLU A 28 3.78 -14.49 7.00
CA GLU A 28 3.30 -13.34 7.75
C GLU A 28 4.42 -12.72 8.57
N VAL A 29 4.49 -11.39 8.55
CA VAL A 29 5.38 -10.62 9.41
C VAL A 29 4.54 -10.02 10.54
N ARG A 30 4.69 -10.55 11.74
CA ARG A 30 3.99 -10.10 12.94
C ARG A 30 4.94 -9.50 13.97
N GLN A 31 6.23 -9.76 13.84
CA GLN A 31 7.28 -9.28 14.74
C GLN A 31 8.62 -9.25 14.03
N LEU A 32 9.61 -8.65 14.64
CA LEU A 32 10.92 -8.45 14.03
C LEU A 32 11.60 -9.77 13.63
N ALA A 33 11.42 -10.83 14.42
CA ALA A 33 11.99 -12.14 14.08
C ALA A 33 11.48 -12.67 12.75
N ASP A 34 10.21 -12.45 12.44
CA ASP A 34 9.61 -12.86 11.16
C ASP A 34 10.22 -12.10 9.98
N TRP A 35 10.55 -10.84 10.21
CA TRP A 35 11.13 -9.97 9.18
C TRP A 35 12.48 -10.45 8.67
N GLN A 36 13.23 -11.20 9.48
CA GLN A 36 14.57 -11.67 9.13
C GLN A 36 14.57 -12.71 8.02
N GLN A 37 13.43 -13.29 7.68
CA GLN A 37 13.35 -14.28 6.60
C GLN A 37 13.62 -13.63 5.24
N PRO A 38 14.34 -14.33 4.31
CA PRO A 38 14.52 -13.84 2.95
C PRO A 38 13.18 -13.66 2.25
N LYS A 39 13.07 -12.62 1.41
CA LYS A 39 11.86 -12.30 0.69
C LYS A 39 12.16 -11.66 -0.66
N ASP A 40 11.28 -11.91 -1.63
CA ASP A 40 11.36 -11.28 -2.95
C ASP A 40 10.51 -10.02 -3.03
N ALA A 41 9.48 -9.91 -2.19
CA ALA A 41 8.58 -8.77 -2.16
C ALA A 41 7.90 -8.64 -0.80
N LEU A 42 7.35 -7.46 -0.55
CA LEU A 42 6.58 -7.14 0.66
C LEU A 42 5.21 -6.62 0.25
N VAL A 43 4.17 -7.08 0.93
CA VAL A 43 2.81 -6.53 0.81
C VAL A 43 2.44 -5.82 2.11
N ILE A 44 1.97 -4.57 1.98
CA ILE A 44 1.41 -3.80 3.09
C ILE A 44 -0.10 -3.69 2.83
N PRO A 45 -0.92 -4.43 3.59
CA PRO A 45 -2.35 -4.55 3.28
C PRO A 45 -3.15 -3.32 3.68
N GLY A 46 -4.36 -3.26 3.16
CA GLY A 46 -5.36 -2.30 3.61
C GLY A 46 -5.75 -2.55 5.05
N GLY A 47 -6.23 -1.51 5.72
CA GLY A 47 -6.61 -1.55 7.12
C GLY A 47 -6.66 -0.14 7.67
N GLU A 48 -6.25 0.05 8.92
CA GLU A 48 -6.18 1.36 9.55
C GLU A 48 -4.71 1.77 9.69
N SER A 49 -4.32 2.79 8.92
CA SER A 49 -2.90 3.19 8.79
C SER A 49 -2.28 3.67 10.10
N THR A 50 -3.05 4.37 10.92
CA THR A 50 -2.54 4.89 12.21
C THR A 50 -2.19 3.74 13.16
N THR A 51 -3.04 2.71 13.21
CA THR A 51 -2.79 1.51 14.00
C THR A 51 -1.60 0.73 13.46
N GLN A 52 -1.54 0.57 12.14
CA GLN A 52 -0.40 -0.12 11.51
C GLN A 52 0.91 0.60 11.80
N LEU A 53 0.92 1.93 11.71
CA LEU A 53 2.11 2.73 12.00
C LEU A 53 2.55 2.58 13.45
N LYS A 54 1.60 2.62 14.38
CA LYS A 54 1.90 2.42 15.80
C LYS A 54 2.55 1.05 16.03
N LEU A 55 2.00 0.01 15.43
CA LEU A 55 2.54 -1.35 15.56
C LEU A 55 3.92 -1.49 14.92
N LEU A 56 4.14 -0.85 13.76
CA LEU A 56 5.47 -0.82 13.14
C LEU A 56 6.51 -0.22 14.07
N LYS A 57 6.17 0.86 14.76
CA LYS A 57 7.07 1.51 15.72
C LYS A 57 7.27 0.66 16.96
N ASP A 58 6.19 0.15 17.54
CA ASP A 58 6.24 -0.65 18.78
C ASP A 58 7.05 -1.95 18.61
N LEU A 59 7.00 -2.53 17.42
CA LEU A 59 7.69 -3.77 17.09
C LEU A 59 9.08 -3.55 16.47
N ALA A 60 9.54 -2.32 16.41
CA ALA A 60 10.82 -1.93 15.80
C ALA A 60 10.94 -2.34 14.32
N LEU A 61 9.82 -2.38 13.60
CA LEU A 61 9.77 -2.75 12.18
C LEU A 61 9.86 -1.56 11.24
N LEU A 62 9.59 -0.35 11.70
CA LEU A 62 9.50 0.82 10.81
C LEU A 62 10.81 1.05 10.04
N GLU A 63 11.94 1.11 10.74
CA GLU A 63 13.24 1.35 10.10
C GLU A 63 13.68 0.19 9.21
N PRO A 64 13.60 -1.10 9.64
CA PRO A 64 13.93 -2.20 8.74
C PRO A 64 13.10 -2.22 7.46
N VAL A 65 11.80 -1.94 7.55
CA VAL A 65 10.92 -1.88 6.38
C VAL A 65 11.34 -0.75 5.44
N ARG A 66 11.59 0.44 5.99
CA ARG A 66 12.04 1.60 5.22
C ARG A 66 13.36 1.30 4.51
N GLU A 67 14.32 0.74 5.21
CA GLU A 67 15.62 0.39 4.63
C GLU A 67 15.50 -0.62 3.51
N TYR A 68 14.65 -1.64 3.69
CA TYR A 68 14.39 -2.63 2.64
C TYR A 68 13.91 -1.97 1.35
N ILE A 69 12.97 -1.03 1.46
CA ILE A 69 12.41 -0.31 0.31
C ILE A 69 13.46 0.62 -0.31
N GLU A 70 14.19 1.37 0.50
CA GLU A 70 15.22 2.31 0.04
C GLU A 70 16.36 1.60 -0.68
N HIS A 71 16.65 0.36 -0.33
CA HIS A 71 17.65 -0.47 -1.01
C HIS A 71 17.09 -1.23 -2.22
N GLY A 72 15.92 -0.86 -2.71
CA GLY A 72 15.34 -1.43 -3.93
C GLY A 72 14.43 -2.63 -3.73
N GLY A 73 14.03 -2.94 -2.51
CA GLY A 73 13.08 -4.01 -2.25
C GLY A 73 11.72 -3.71 -2.86
N ALA A 74 11.09 -4.74 -3.46
CA ALA A 74 9.77 -4.59 -4.05
C ALA A 74 8.69 -4.53 -2.98
N VAL A 75 7.76 -3.59 -3.12
CA VAL A 75 6.64 -3.43 -2.18
C VAL A 75 5.35 -3.11 -2.92
N PHE A 76 4.26 -3.69 -2.44
CA PHE A 76 2.91 -3.40 -2.90
C PHE A 76 2.07 -2.97 -1.70
N GLY A 77 1.58 -1.72 -1.73
CA GLY A 77 0.73 -1.16 -0.68
C GLY A 77 -0.67 -0.87 -1.19
N THR A 78 -1.68 -1.32 -0.46
CA THR A 78 -3.08 -1.08 -0.82
C THR A 78 -3.77 -0.27 0.27
N CYS A 79 -4.53 0.75 -0.12
CA CYS A 79 -5.33 1.60 0.79
C CYS A 79 -4.48 2.18 1.94
N ALA A 80 -4.51 1.59 3.13
CA ALA A 80 -3.67 2.01 4.25
C ALA A 80 -2.18 1.90 3.91
N GLY A 81 -1.78 0.90 3.12
CA GLY A 81 -0.40 0.76 2.65
C GLY A 81 0.03 1.93 1.77
N LEU A 82 -0.85 2.44 0.93
CA LEU A 82 -0.60 3.66 0.16
C LEU A 82 -0.31 4.84 1.10
N ILE A 83 -1.11 5.02 2.14
CA ILE A 83 -0.94 6.10 3.11
C ILE A 83 0.42 5.99 3.79
N LEU A 84 0.80 4.80 4.23
CA LEU A 84 2.07 4.57 4.93
C LEU A 84 3.29 4.83 4.05
N LEU A 85 3.22 4.52 2.76
CA LEU A 85 4.33 4.70 1.83
C LEU A 85 4.48 6.12 1.32
N SER A 86 3.42 6.93 1.40
CA SER A 86 3.43 8.30 0.88
C SER A 86 4.19 9.25 1.80
N LYS A 87 5.00 10.14 1.21
CA LYS A 87 5.75 11.16 1.95
C LYS A 87 4.84 12.23 2.54
N HIS A 88 3.71 12.51 1.89
CA HIS A 88 2.79 13.55 2.32
C HIS A 88 1.38 13.02 2.45
N VAL A 89 0.75 13.30 3.57
CA VAL A 89 -0.68 13.02 3.79
C VAL A 89 -1.31 14.34 4.22
N GLN A 90 -2.32 14.78 3.51
CA GLN A 90 -2.96 16.06 3.74
C GLN A 90 -3.49 16.17 5.18
N GLY A 91 -3.07 17.22 5.88
CA GLY A 91 -3.45 17.46 7.27
C GLY A 91 -2.69 16.65 8.30
N GLU A 92 -1.71 15.85 7.91
CA GLU A 92 -0.95 14.99 8.82
C GLU A 92 0.55 15.11 8.54
N GLU A 93 1.27 15.79 9.41
CA GLU A 93 2.70 16.12 9.24
C GLU A 93 3.64 15.21 10.04
N PHE A 94 3.26 13.97 10.29
CA PHE A 94 4.14 13.05 11.02
C PHE A 94 4.77 12.01 10.09
N ASP A 95 5.91 11.48 10.53
CA ASP A 95 6.70 10.53 9.76
C ASP A 95 6.05 9.14 9.73
N ARG A 96 6.08 8.54 8.55
CA ARG A 96 5.62 7.17 8.29
C ARG A 96 6.77 6.40 7.64
N ILE A 97 6.46 5.40 6.81
CA ILE A 97 7.48 4.76 5.97
C ILE A 97 8.03 5.79 4.99
N SER A 98 7.14 6.56 4.36
CA SER A 98 7.49 7.80 3.65
C SER A 98 8.55 7.63 2.57
N THR A 99 8.34 6.69 1.67
CA THR A 99 9.32 6.35 0.62
C THR A 99 8.87 6.72 -0.80
N MET A 100 7.61 7.15 -0.99
CA MET A 100 7.09 7.54 -2.30
C MET A 100 6.77 9.02 -2.40
N ASN A 101 7.04 9.59 -3.56
CA ASN A 101 6.76 11.00 -3.86
C ASN A 101 5.29 11.20 -4.23
N THR A 102 4.42 10.85 -3.32
CA THR A 102 2.97 10.98 -3.46
C THR A 102 2.40 11.81 -2.31
N GLU A 103 1.36 12.58 -2.62
CA GLU A 103 0.55 13.26 -1.62
C GLU A 103 -0.85 12.65 -1.62
N VAL A 104 -1.35 12.26 -0.46
CA VAL A 104 -2.59 11.52 -0.28
C VAL A 104 -3.61 12.33 0.49
N CYS A 105 -4.88 12.25 0.06
CA CYS A 105 -6.03 12.74 0.81
C CYS A 105 -6.78 11.57 1.42
N ARG A 106 -6.96 11.59 2.74
CA ARG A 106 -7.79 10.60 3.43
C ARG A 106 -9.26 10.99 3.35
N ASN A 107 -10.15 9.98 3.38
CA ASN A 107 -11.61 10.18 3.43
C ASN A 107 -12.12 11.09 2.30
N ALA A 108 -11.52 10.97 1.16
CA ALA A 108 -11.68 11.91 0.06
C ALA A 108 -13.04 11.85 -0.63
N TYR A 109 -13.75 10.75 -0.47
CA TYR A 109 -15.03 10.53 -1.15
C TYR A 109 -16.25 10.89 -0.28
N GLY A 110 -16.02 11.45 0.92
CA GLY A 110 -17.05 11.86 1.84
C GLY A 110 -17.76 10.69 2.53
N ARG A 111 -18.61 11.02 3.50
CA ARG A 111 -19.30 10.00 4.30
C ARG A 111 -20.32 9.19 3.51
N GLN A 112 -20.87 9.78 2.44
CA GLN A 112 -21.93 9.16 1.64
C GLN A 112 -21.42 8.17 0.61
N LEU A 113 -20.13 8.25 0.25
CA LEU A 113 -19.49 7.39 -0.73
C LEU A 113 -18.45 6.51 -0.06
N GLY A 114 -18.81 5.93 1.10
CA GLY A 114 -17.88 5.13 1.90
C GLY A 114 -17.33 3.90 1.18
N SER A 115 -18.09 3.35 0.22
CA SER A 115 -17.66 2.16 -0.52
C SER A 115 -18.30 2.16 -1.89
N PHE A 116 -17.53 1.83 -2.93
CA PHE A 116 -18.04 1.66 -4.29
C PHE A 116 -17.11 0.76 -5.10
N TYR A 117 -17.62 0.30 -6.23
CA TYR A 117 -16.92 -0.56 -7.17
C TYR A 117 -16.77 0.15 -8.51
N ALA A 118 -15.62 0.00 -9.15
CA ALA A 118 -15.38 0.51 -10.48
C ALA A 118 -14.50 -0.45 -11.27
N GLU A 119 -14.56 -0.35 -12.59
CA GLU A 119 -13.60 -0.99 -13.48
C GLU A 119 -12.93 0.12 -14.28
N ALA A 120 -11.61 0.16 -14.26
CA ALA A 120 -10.87 1.21 -14.94
C ALA A 120 -9.52 0.68 -15.43
N GLU A 121 -8.97 1.39 -16.40
CA GLU A 121 -7.67 1.04 -16.96
C GLU A 121 -6.55 1.45 -16.02
N MET A 122 -5.60 0.52 -15.83
CA MET A 122 -4.38 0.75 -15.10
C MET A 122 -3.21 0.57 -16.06
N ASN A 123 -2.39 1.60 -16.21
CA ASN A 123 -1.28 1.59 -17.17
C ASN A 123 -0.32 0.42 -16.91
N GLY A 124 -0.04 -0.35 -17.96
CA GLY A 124 0.81 -1.52 -17.89
C GLY A 124 0.12 -2.80 -17.43
N VAL A 125 -1.14 -2.74 -17.03
CA VAL A 125 -1.90 -3.88 -16.50
C VAL A 125 -3.17 -4.15 -17.32
N GLY A 126 -3.88 -3.10 -17.76
CA GLY A 126 -5.15 -3.21 -18.46
C GLY A 126 -6.31 -2.81 -17.57
N VAL A 127 -7.52 -3.23 -17.95
CA VAL A 127 -8.72 -2.94 -17.15
C VAL A 127 -8.74 -3.86 -15.94
N VAL A 128 -8.85 -3.28 -14.75
CA VAL A 128 -8.88 -4.02 -13.49
C VAL A 128 -10.12 -3.69 -12.67
N PRO A 129 -10.66 -4.65 -11.92
CA PRO A 129 -11.72 -4.36 -10.95
C PRO A 129 -11.13 -3.62 -9.74
N MET A 130 -11.85 -2.62 -9.28
CA MET A 130 -11.40 -1.76 -8.19
C MET A 130 -12.50 -1.64 -7.14
N THR A 131 -12.25 -2.16 -5.94
CA THR A 131 -13.15 -2.02 -4.80
C THR A 131 -12.61 -0.94 -3.87
N PHE A 132 -13.40 0.11 -3.67
CA PHE A 132 -13.05 1.23 -2.79
C PHE A 132 -13.85 1.12 -1.50
N ILE A 133 -13.17 1.06 -0.37
CA ILE A 133 -13.78 1.01 0.95
C ILE A 133 -13.16 2.13 1.78
N ARG A 134 -13.89 3.23 1.95
CA ARG A 134 -13.42 4.44 2.65
C ARG A 134 -12.01 4.82 2.20
N ALA A 135 -11.78 4.74 0.91
CA ALA A 135 -10.45 4.83 0.33
C ALA A 135 -9.91 6.25 0.34
N PRO A 136 -8.58 6.40 0.45
CA PRO A 136 -7.93 7.66 0.11
C PRO A 136 -7.89 7.83 -1.40
N TYR A 137 -7.45 9.01 -1.86
CA TYR A 137 -6.96 9.15 -3.23
C TYR A 137 -5.61 9.85 -3.21
N ILE A 138 -4.88 9.72 -4.31
CA ILE A 138 -3.60 10.40 -4.49
C ILE A 138 -3.90 11.77 -5.09
N LYS A 139 -3.58 12.83 -4.34
CA LYS A 139 -3.79 14.20 -4.78
C LYS A 139 -2.79 14.60 -5.86
N SER A 140 -1.54 14.19 -5.70
CA SER A 140 -0.48 14.52 -6.65
C SER A 140 0.65 13.50 -6.59
N VAL A 141 1.39 13.39 -7.68
CA VAL A 141 2.62 12.62 -7.77
C VAL A 141 3.74 13.52 -8.27
N GLU A 142 4.94 13.33 -7.76
CA GLU A 142 6.14 14.01 -8.24
C GLU A 142 7.13 12.96 -8.76
N ALA A 143 7.83 13.28 -9.83
CA ALA A 143 8.84 12.40 -10.37
C ALA A 143 9.86 11.98 -9.30
N PRO A 144 10.31 10.72 -9.25
CA PRO A 144 10.08 9.65 -10.24
C PRO A 144 8.78 8.86 -10.07
N ALA A 145 7.87 9.27 -9.17
CA ALA A 145 6.56 8.63 -9.06
C ALA A 145 5.71 8.95 -10.28
N GLU A 146 4.91 7.97 -10.74
CA GLU A 146 4.00 8.15 -11.86
C GLU A 146 2.61 7.59 -11.55
N ALA A 147 1.58 8.28 -12.02
CA ALA A 147 0.20 7.85 -11.89
C ALA A 147 -0.08 6.71 -12.87
N LEU A 148 -0.76 5.66 -12.41
CA LEU A 148 -1.11 4.49 -13.22
C LEU A 148 -2.59 4.39 -13.55
N ALA A 149 -3.46 4.94 -12.71
CA ALA A 149 -4.91 4.86 -12.92
C ALA A 149 -5.60 6.09 -12.34
N VAL A 150 -6.69 6.49 -13.01
CA VAL A 150 -7.53 7.62 -12.59
C VAL A 150 -8.98 7.17 -12.65
N VAL A 151 -9.74 7.45 -11.59
CA VAL A 151 -11.18 7.18 -11.50
C VAL A 151 -11.87 8.44 -11.00
N ASP A 152 -12.87 8.91 -11.72
CA ASP A 152 -13.63 10.13 -11.41
C ASP A 152 -12.74 11.35 -11.13
N GLY A 153 -11.65 11.49 -11.90
CA GLY A 153 -10.72 12.60 -11.76
C GLY A 153 -9.70 12.46 -10.65
N HIS A 154 -9.71 11.36 -9.90
CA HIS A 154 -8.78 11.11 -8.81
C HIS A 154 -7.76 10.03 -9.19
N ILE A 155 -6.49 10.27 -8.87
CA ILE A 155 -5.44 9.26 -9.05
C ILE A 155 -5.63 8.17 -7.99
N VAL A 156 -5.75 6.93 -8.45
CA VAL A 156 -6.04 5.79 -7.55
C VAL A 156 -4.98 4.70 -7.58
N ALA A 157 -3.95 4.85 -8.40
CA ALA A 157 -2.79 3.96 -8.41
C ALA A 157 -1.56 4.71 -8.89
N ALA A 158 -0.39 4.33 -8.36
CA ALA A 158 0.88 4.95 -8.71
C ALA A 158 2.03 3.96 -8.55
N ARG A 159 3.13 4.25 -9.20
CA ARG A 159 4.37 3.47 -9.08
C ARG A 159 5.58 4.39 -8.98
N GLN A 160 6.54 3.98 -8.18
CA GLN A 160 7.84 4.63 -8.11
C GLN A 160 8.90 3.54 -7.95
N GLY A 161 9.70 3.30 -9.01
CA GLY A 161 10.65 2.20 -9.00
C GLY A 161 9.96 0.85 -8.79
N ARG A 162 10.31 0.16 -7.72
CA ARG A 162 9.72 -1.14 -7.36
C ARG A 162 8.62 -1.01 -6.29
N GLN A 163 8.11 0.19 -6.09
CA GLN A 163 7.00 0.47 -5.19
C GLN A 163 5.72 0.66 -6.00
N LEU A 164 4.71 -0.14 -5.74
CA LEU A 164 3.40 -0.05 -6.36
C LEU A 164 2.34 0.19 -5.28
N VAL A 165 1.47 1.16 -5.50
CA VAL A 165 0.39 1.47 -4.55
C VAL A 165 -0.95 1.61 -5.25
N THR A 166 -1.99 1.20 -4.55
CA THR A 166 -3.38 1.40 -4.99
C THR A 166 -4.21 1.97 -3.85
N ALA A 167 -5.18 2.81 -4.21
CA ALA A 167 -6.17 3.33 -3.26
C ALA A 167 -7.29 2.32 -3.03
N PHE A 168 -7.44 1.36 -3.92
CA PHE A 168 -8.48 0.35 -3.90
C PHE A 168 -7.95 -1.01 -3.42
N HIS A 169 -8.86 -1.88 -3.08
CA HIS A 169 -8.57 -3.29 -2.78
C HIS A 169 -8.70 -4.08 -4.09
N PRO A 170 -7.61 -4.63 -4.59
CA PRO A 170 -7.64 -5.42 -5.82
C PRO A 170 -8.28 -6.79 -5.63
#